data_57f72e968e58722f8e683be4a112f56c
#
_entry.id   57f72e968e58722f8e683be4a112f56c
#
_cell.length_a   1.000
_cell.length_b   1.000
_cell.length_c   1.000
_cell.angle_alpha   90.00
_cell.angle_beta   90.00
_cell.angle_gamma   90.00
#
_symmetry.space_group_name_H-M   'P 1'
#
loop_
_entity.id
_entity.type
_entity.pdbx_description
1 polymer ?
#
loop_
_entity_poly.entity_id
_entity_poly.type
_entity_poly.pdbx_seq_one_letter_code
_entity_poly.pdbx_strand_id
1 'polypeptide(L)'
;MRKNKLPEFTLLLEQFFTEYMPFSSGLSPNTIRSYKHSFRLLFQYIYQVQKKNADEILFRDLDYETIDGFLKWIETERGCSASTRNLRLSALASFSFYAQNRNFEAATVFANAVRRTPVKKEAIQPRITFSLDEVSVLLHLPNPQKRLGFRDQVLLNLMYASGARAQEICDLKVRDFFVEKNLYKLTITGLSLIHISEPTR
;
A
#
# COMPACT_ATOMS: atom_id res chain seq x y z
N MET A 1 -22.54 35.42 -5.04
CA MET A 1 -21.85 34.16 -5.40
C MET A 1 -22.29 33.07 -4.42
N ARG A 2 -23.10 32.08 -4.86
CA ARG A 2 -23.42 30.91 -4.06
C ARG A 2 -22.14 30.10 -3.88
N LYS A 3 -21.59 30.00 -2.67
CA LYS A 3 -20.56 29.00 -2.35
C LYS A 3 -21.15 27.63 -2.66
N ASN A 4 -20.71 26.99 -3.74
CA ASN A 4 -21.08 25.59 -4.01
C ASN A 4 -20.64 24.78 -2.80
N LYS A 5 -21.59 24.32 -2.02
CA LYS A 5 -21.33 23.40 -0.91
C LYS A 5 -20.84 22.09 -1.53
N LEU A 6 -19.64 21.67 -1.18
CA LEU A 6 -19.09 20.41 -1.68
C LEU A 6 -20.06 19.25 -1.34
N PRO A 7 -20.20 18.26 -2.23
CA PRO A 7 -20.98 17.07 -1.96
C PRO A 7 -20.53 16.38 -0.68
N GLU A 8 -21.44 15.76 0.01
CA GLU A 8 -21.16 15.04 1.27
C GLU A 8 -20.13 13.93 1.06
N PHE A 9 -20.17 13.23 -0.08
CA PHE A 9 -19.15 12.25 -0.45
C PHE A 9 -17.75 12.84 -0.40
N THR A 10 -17.53 14.00 -1.03
CA THR A 10 -16.23 14.68 -1.09
C THR A 10 -15.77 15.14 0.30
N LEU A 11 -16.67 15.67 1.10
CA LEU A 11 -16.36 16.10 2.49
C LEU A 11 -15.97 14.92 3.37
N LEU A 12 -16.72 13.83 3.32
CA LEU A 12 -16.40 12.63 4.09
C LEU A 12 -15.12 11.95 3.62
N LEU A 13 -14.83 11.99 2.30
CA LEU A 13 -13.60 11.45 1.76
C LEU A 13 -12.37 12.25 2.19
N GLU A 14 -12.48 13.58 2.24
CA GLU A 14 -11.44 14.46 2.77
C GLU A 14 -11.15 14.13 4.24
N GLN A 15 -12.17 14.10 5.09
CA GLN A 15 -12.04 13.76 6.51
C GLN A 15 -11.47 12.35 6.72
N PHE A 16 -11.85 11.39 5.88
CA PHE A 16 -11.31 10.04 5.91
C PHE A 16 -9.79 10.04 5.73
N PHE A 17 -9.27 10.81 4.77
CA PHE A 17 -7.84 10.84 4.48
C PHE A 17 -7.02 11.78 5.36
N THR A 18 -7.63 12.83 5.91
CA THR A 18 -6.92 13.85 6.70
C THR A 18 -6.98 13.60 8.19
N GLU A 19 -8.06 12.98 8.68
CA GLU A 19 -8.32 12.80 10.10
C GLU A 19 -8.38 11.33 10.50
N TYR A 20 -9.26 10.55 9.85
CA TYR A 20 -9.55 9.19 10.29
C TYR A 20 -8.37 8.24 10.06
N MET A 21 -7.84 8.16 8.85
CA MET A 21 -6.76 7.23 8.55
C MET A 21 -5.47 7.50 9.33
N PRO A 22 -4.97 8.76 9.41
CA PRO A 22 -3.71 9.01 10.11
C PRO A 22 -3.86 8.97 11.64
N PHE A 23 -4.95 9.49 12.19
CA PHE A 23 -5.06 9.70 13.64
C PHE A 23 -5.92 8.65 14.32
N SER A 24 -7.12 8.36 13.81
CA SER A 24 -8.02 7.41 14.45
C SER A 24 -7.65 5.95 14.19
N SER A 25 -7.16 5.64 12.97
CA SER A 25 -6.77 4.28 12.58
C SER A 25 -5.27 4.04 12.64
N GLY A 26 -4.44 5.07 12.81
CA GLY A 26 -2.99 4.95 12.92
C GLY A 26 -2.32 4.29 11.71
N LEU A 27 -2.89 4.44 10.51
CA LEU A 27 -2.40 3.77 9.31
C LEU A 27 -1.11 4.41 8.79
N SER A 28 -0.23 3.56 8.25
CA SER A 28 1.03 4.03 7.69
C SER A 28 0.83 5.01 6.52
N PRO A 29 1.76 5.98 6.33
CA PRO A 29 1.71 6.88 5.17
C PRO A 29 1.64 6.16 3.82
N ASN A 30 2.26 4.98 3.71
CA ASN A 30 2.23 4.17 2.49
C ASN A 30 0.83 3.59 2.23
N THR A 31 0.12 3.13 3.28
CA THR A 31 -1.27 2.67 3.16
C THR A 31 -2.18 3.80 2.72
N ILE A 32 -2.04 4.97 3.35
CA ILE A 32 -2.82 6.17 3.00
C ILE A 32 -2.57 6.57 1.54
N ARG A 33 -1.32 6.57 1.08
CA ARG A 33 -0.95 6.85 -0.31
C ARG A 33 -1.58 5.86 -1.29
N SER A 34 -1.56 4.58 -0.96
CA SER A 34 -2.16 3.52 -1.77
C SER A 34 -3.67 3.69 -1.89
N TYR A 35 -4.35 4.04 -0.80
CA TYR A 35 -5.79 4.30 -0.80
C TYR A 35 -6.15 5.57 -1.58
N LYS A 36 -5.41 6.67 -1.38
CA LYS A 36 -5.57 7.89 -2.19
C LYS A 36 -5.41 7.60 -3.69
N HIS A 37 -4.46 6.75 -4.05
CA HIS A 37 -4.30 6.34 -5.45
C HIS A 37 -5.52 5.57 -5.97
N SER A 38 -6.16 4.74 -5.15
CA SER A 38 -7.37 3.99 -5.53
C SER A 38 -8.53 4.95 -5.86
N PHE A 39 -8.75 5.97 -5.03
CA PHE A 39 -9.78 6.98 -5.28
C PHE A 39 -9.47 7.87 -6.47
N ARG A 40 -8.19 8.22 -6.70
CA ARG A 40 -7.79 8.94 -7.91
C ARG A 40 -8.16 8.17 -9.17
N LEU A 41 -7.93 6.85 -9.19
CA LEU A 41 -8.31 6.01 -10.32
C LEU A 41 -9.84 5.92 -10.48
N LEU A 42 -10.58 5.81 -9.38
CA LEU A 42 -12.05 5.83 -9.41
C LEU A 42 -12.57 7.14 -10.03
N PHE A 43 -12.02 8.29 -9.65
CA PHE A 43 -12.40 9.59 -10.22
C PHE A 43 -12.08 9.67 -11.71
N GLN A 44 -10.93 9.15 -12.14
CA GLN A 44 -10.60 9.07 -13.57
C GLN A 44 -11.61 8.24 -14.34
N TYR A 45 -12.00 7.08 -13.81
CA TYR A 45 -13.02 6.22 -14.41
C TYR A 45 -14.37 6.93 -14.51
N ILE A 46 -14.86 7.51 -13.42
CA ILE A 46 -16.15 8.22 -13.39
C ILE A 46 -16.14 9.39 -14.39
N TYR A 47 -15.04 10.15 -14.46
CA TYR A 47 -14.91 11.22 -15.44
C TYR A 47 -14.97 10.69 -16.88
N GLN A 48 -14.32 9.57 -17.17
CA GLN A 48 -14.32 8.99 -18.53
C GLN A 48 -15.72 8.47 -18.93
N VAL A 49 -16.44 7.83 -18.01
CA VAL A 49 -17.71 7.14 -18.30
C VAL A 49 -18.91 8.08 -18.10
N GLN A 50 -18.96 8.83 -17.01
CA GLN A 50 -20.11 9.64 -16.62
C GLN A 50 -19.91 11.13 -16.88
N LYS A 51 -18.71 11.56 -17.30
CA LYS A 51 -18.32 12.98 -17.52
C LYS A 51 -18.51 13.87 -16.28
N LYS A 52 -18.47 13.27 -15.06
CA LYS A 52 -18.59 13.97 -13.79
C LYS A 52 -17.21 14.27 -13.22
N ASN A 53 -17.03 15.49 -12.74
CA ASN A 53 -15.84 15.87 -11.97
C ASN A 53 -15.91 15.32 -10.54
N ALA A 54 -14.77 15.26 -9.86
CA ALA A 54 -14.67 14.71 -8.50
C ALA A 54 -15.55 15.45 -7.47
N ASP A 55 -15.76 16.75 -7.67
CA ASP A 55 -16.59 17.64 -6.84
C ASP A 55 -18.10 17.54 -7.15
N GLU A 56 -18.48 16.75 -8.14
CA GLU A 56 -19.89 16.53 -8.53
C GLU A 56 -20.38 15.12 -8.13
N ILE A 57 -19.47 14.25 -7.65
CA ILE A 57 -19.80 12.87 -7.33
C ILE A 57 -20.62 12.80 -6.04
N LEU A 58 -21.75 12.10 -6.12
CA LEU A 58 -22.63 11.79 -4.99
C LEU A 58 -22.55 10.30 -4.65
N PHE A 59 -22.88 9.92 -3.43
CA PHE A 59 -22.92 8.52 -3.03
C PHE A 59 -23.82 7.65 -3.93
N ARG A 60 -24.93 8.19 -4.43
CA ARG A 60 -25.86 7.49 -5.35
C ARG A 60 -25.23 7.16 -6.71
N ASP A 61 -24.16 7.86 -7.10
CA ASP A 61 -23.46 7.62 -8.36
C ASP A 61 -22.49 6.42 -8.24
N LEU A 62 -22.25 5.95 -7.03
CA LEU A 62 -21.35 4.84 -6.70
C LEU A 62 -22.14 3.56 -6.44
N ASP A 63 -23.04 3.23 -7.36
CA ASP A 63 -23.80 1.99 -7.34
C ASP A 63 -22.95 0.77 -7.73
N TYR A 64 -23.58 -0.40 -7.74
CA TYR A 64 -22.90 -1.65 -8.06
C TYR A 64 -22.31 -1.64 -9.47
N GLU A 65 -23.02 -1.11 -10.45
CA GLU A 65 -22.57 -1.07 -11.84
C GLU A 65 -21.34 -0.17 -12.01
N THR A 66 -21.32 0.97 -11.34
CA THR A 66 -20.17 1.89 -11.31
C THR A 66 -18.96 1.23 -10.64
N ILE A 67 -19.13 0.55 -9.50
CA ILE A 67 -18.00 -0.08 -8.78
C ILE A 67 -17.47 -1.29 -9.56
N ASP A 68 -18.34 -2.15 -10.06
CA ASP A 68 -17.94 -3.31 -10.87
C ASP A 68 -17.28 -2.87 -12.19
N GLY A 69 -17.85 -1.87 -12.85
CA GLY A 69 -17.28 -1.26 -14.05
C GLY A 69 -15.90 -0.66 -13.82
N PHE A 70 -15.70 0.08 -12.71
CA PHE A 70 -14.40 0.59 -12.32
C PHE A 70 -13.37 -0.53 -12.13
N LEU A 71 -13.75 -1.60 -11.43
CA LEU A 71 -12.82 -2.70 -11.18
C LEU A 71 -12.50 -3.49 -12.44
N LYS A 72 -13.42 -3.63 -13.37
CA LYS A 72 -13.15 -4.17 -14.70
C LYS A 72 -12.23 -3.26 -15.50
N TRP A 73 -12.49 -1.96 -15.49
CA TRP A 73 -11.67 -0.97 -16.19
C TRP A 73 -10.20 -0.99 -15.75
N ILE A 74 -9.91 -1.11 -14.45
CA ILE A 74 -8.51 -1.19 -13.99
C ILE A 74 -7.82 -2.50 -14.42
N GLU A 75 -8.56 -3.57 -14.62
CA GLU A 75 -8.01 -4.83 -15.15
C GLU A 75 -7.76 -4.74 -16.66
N THR A 76 -8.73 -4.25 -17.44
CA THR A 76 -8.66 -4.22 -18.91
C THR A 76 -7.76 -3.09 -19.43
N GLU A 77 -7.98 -1.87 -18.97
CA GLU A 77 -7.28 -0.67 -19.48
C GLU A 77 -5.93 -0.41 -18.80
N ARG A 78 -5.75 -0.92 -17.57
CA ARG A 78 -4.53 -0.72 -16.79
C ARG A 78 -3.71 -1.98 -16.60
N GLY A 79 -4.18 -3.13 -17.09
CA GLY A 79 -3.48 -4.42 -16.97
C GLY A 79 -3.24 -4.84 -15.51
N CYS A 80 -4.08 -4.42 -14.56
CA CYS A 80 -3.86 -4.70 -13.14
C CYS A 80 -4.15 -6.16 -12.82
N SER A 81 -3.30 -6.78 -11.97
CA SER A 81 -3.54 -8.12 -11.43
C SER A 81 -4.79 -8.15 -10.52
N ALA A 82 -5.31 -9.36 -10.28
CA ALA A 82 -6.41 -9.59 -9.35
C ALA A 82 -6.07 -9.06 -7.93
N SER A 83 -4.82 -9.17 -7.46
CA SER A 83 -4.34 -8.61 -6.19
C SER A 83 -4.48 -7.10 -6.17
N THR A 84 -3.99 -6.44 -7.20
CA THR A 84 -4.11 -4.98 -7.30
C THR A 84 -5.57 -4.54 -7.34
N ARG A 85 -6.42 -5.24 -8.11
CA ARG A 85 -7.87 -5.00 -8.13
C ARG A 85 -8.47 -5.15 -6.73
N ASN A 86 -8.15 -6.22 -6.02
CA ASN A 86 -8.65 -6.49 -4.67
C ASN A 86 -8.17 -5.42 -3.67
N LEU A 87 -6.94 -4.95 -3.80
CA LEU A 87 -6.43 -3.82 -3.00
C LEU A 87 -7.25 -2.53 -3.23
N ARG A 88 -7.67 -2.25 -4.48
CA ARG A 88 -8.54 -1.10 -4.77
C ARG A 88 -9.92 -1.31 -4.13
N LEU A 89 -10.49 -2.50 -4.24
CA LEU A 89 -11.75 -2.84 -3.58
C LEU A 89 -11.66 -2.67 -2.05
N SER A 90 -10.56 -3.10 -1.42
CA SER A 90 -10.33 -2.93 0.02
C SER A 90 -10.27 -1.44 0.44
N ALA A 91 -9.70 -0.58 -0.40
CA ALA A 91 -9.70 0.87 -0.15
C ALA A 91 -11.13 1.44 -0.17
N LEU A 92 -11.96 1.01 -1.14
CA LEU A 92 -13.37 1.40 -1.22
C LEU A 92 -14.17 0.86 -0.02
N ALA A 93 -13.91 -0.39 0.39
CA ALA A 93 -14.57 -1.01 1.53
C ALA A 93 -14.25 -0.28 2.85
N SER A 94 -13.00 0.09 3.07
CA SER A 94 -12.61 0.85 4.24
C SER A 94 -13.32 2.22 4.31
N PHE A 95 -13.39 2.93 3.19
CA PHE A 95 -14.11 4.19 3.15
C PHE A 95 -15.63 4.01 3.26
N SER A 96 -16.20 2.98 2.65
CA SER A 96 -17.65 2.73 2.74
C SER A 96 -18.09 2.47 4.18
N PHE A 97 -17.31 1.71 4.95
CA PHE A 97 -17.54 1.51 6.38
C PHE A 97 -17.45 2.81 7.17
N TYR A 98 -16.41 3.62 6.93
CA TYR A 98 -16.28 4.93 7.56
C TYR A 98 -17.47 5.85 7.24
N ALA A 99 -17.87 5.93 5.98
CA ALA A 99 -18.96 6.79 5.53
C ALA A 99 -20.31 6.36 6.13
N GLN A 100 -20.60 5.04 6.20
CA GLN A 100 -21.83 4.54 6.84
C GLN A 100 -21.93 4.89 8.32
N ASN A 101 -20.79 4.89 9.04
CA ASN A 101 -20.77 5.28 10.45
C ASN A 101 -21.00 6.79 10.65
N ARG A 102 -20.88 7.62 9.61
CA ARG A 102 -21.10 9.08 9.65
C ARG A 102 -22.48 9.47 9.12
N ASN A 103 -22.87 8.89 8.00
CA ASN A 103 -24.20 9.05 7.42
C ASN A 103 -24.63 7.74 6.78
N PHE A 104 -25.39 6.96 7.53
CA PHE A 104 -25.85 5.64 7.10
C PHE A 104 -26.72 5.70 5.85
N GLU A 105 -27.67 6.64 5.83
CA GLU A 105 -28.64 6.75 4.73
C GLU A 105 -27.94 7.11 3.41
N ALA A 106 -27.13 8.17 3.41
CA ALA A 106 -26.44 8.61 2.20
C ALA A 106 -25.45 7.57 1.67
N ALA A 107 -24.69 6.89 2.55
CA ALA A 107 -23.65 5.97 2.15
C ALA A 107 -24.14 4.54 1.85
N THR A 108 -25.42 4.22 2.10
CA THR A 108 -25.94 2.84 1.98
C THR A 108 -25.82 2.27 0.57
N VAL A 109 -26.10 3.06 -0.47
CA VAL A 109 -25.99 2.61 -1.88
C VAL A 109 -24.55 2.19 -2.18
N PHE A 110 -23.60 3.05 -1.88
CA PHE A 110 -22.17 2.79 -2.08
C PHE A 110 -21.68 1.58 -1.27
N ALA A 111 -22.03 1.50 0.00
CA ALA A 111 -21.59 0.41 0.87
C ALA A 111 -22.16 -0.95 0.43
N ASN A 112 -23.42 -0.99 -0.02
CA ASN A 112 -24.01 -2.19 -0.57
C ASN A 112 -23.37 -2.60 -1.91
N ALA A 113 -23.02 -1.63 -2.77
CA ALA A 113 -22.30 -1.89 -4.00
C ALA A 113 -20.95 -2.56 -3.72
N VAL A 114 -20.17 -1.99 -2.82
CA VAL A 114 -18.86 -2.52 -2.42
C VAL A 114 -18.99 -3.92 -1.80
N ARG A 115 -19.95 -4.12 -0.89
CA ARG A 115 -20.17 -5.41 -0.20
C ARG A 115 -20.59 -6.52 -1.18
N ARG A 116 -21.38 -6.21 -2.19
CA ARG A 116 -21.83 -7.17 -3.22
C ARG A 116 -20.72 -7.52 -4.21
N THR A 117 -19.67 -6.73 -4.30
CA THR A 117 -18.57 -6.95 -5.24
C THR A 117 -17.64 -8.05 -4.72
N PRO A 118 -17.50 -9.17 -5.44
CA PRO A 118 -16.68 -10.28 -4.96
C PRO A 118 -15.17 -9.96 -5.04
N VAL A 119 -14.45 -10.49 -4.08
CA VAL A 119 -12.97 -10.55 -4.13
C VAL A 119 -12.58 -11.63 -5.15
N LYS A 120 -11.70 -11.31 -6.09
CA LYS A 120 -11.17 -12.28 -7.05
C LYS A 120 -10.14 -13.19 -6.39
N LYS A 121 -10.27 -14.50 -6.63
CA LYS A 121 -9.23 -15.46 -6.26
C LYS A 121 -8.00 -15.26 -7.15
N GLU A 122 -6.83 -15.29 -6.55
CA GLU A 122 -5.57 -15.32 -7.27
C GLU A 122 -5.07 -16.75 -7.40
N ALA A 123 -4.50 -17.07 -8.55
CA ALA A 123 -3.68 -18.26 -8.68
C ALA A 123 -2.42 -18.06 -7.83
N ILE A 124 -2.19 -18.95 -6.88
CA ILE A 124 -0.96 -18.94 -6.09
C ILE A 124 0.18 -19.27 -7.04
N GLN A 125 0.94 -18.26 -7.43
CA GLN A 125 2.19 -18.48 -8.17
C GLN A 125 3.20 -19.10 -7.21
N PRO A 126 3.88 -20.20 -7.62
CA PRO A 126 4.97 -20.76 -6.82
C PRO A 126 6.02 -19.67 -6.61
N ARG A 127 6.43 -19.48 -5.37
CA ARG A 127 7.51 -18.54 -5.06
C ARG A 127 8.81 -19.11 -5.61
N ILE A 128 9.45 -18.37 -6.50
CA ILE A 128 10.80 -18.68 -6.94
C ILE A 128 11.74 -18.37 -5.76
N THR A 129 12.47 -19.38 -5.31
CA THR A 129 13.49 -19.25 -4.26
C THR A 129 14.85 -19.50 -4.90
N PHE A 130 15.85 -18.73 -4.50
CA PHE A 130 17.22 -18.97 -4.91
C PHE A 130 17.80 -20.16 -4.18
N SER A 131 18.57 -21.00 -4.87
CA SER A 131 19.47 -21.99 -4.26
C SER A 131 20.63 -21.29 -3.54
N LEU A 132 21.33 -22.01 -2.67
CA LEU A 132 22.50 -21.44 -1.98
C LEU A 132 23.59 -20.99 -2.93
N ASP A 133 23.81 -21.73 -4.04
CA ASP A 133 24.78 -21.37 -5.04
C ASP A 133 24.40 -20.07 -5.77
N GLU A 134 23.13 -19.91 -6.15
CA GLU A 134 22.63 -18.68 -6.75
C GLU A 134 22.73 -17.49 -5.79
N VAL A 135 22.43 -17.68 -4.52
CA VAL A 135 22.64 -16.66 -3.49
C VAL A 135 24.11 -16.26 -3.37
N SER A 136 25.02 -17.25 -3.34
CA SER A 136 26.46 -17.00 -3.32
C SER A 136 26.91 -16.13 -4.51
N VAL A 137 26.45 -16.48 -5.71
CA VAL A 137 26.73 -15.66 -6.90
C VAL A 137 26.21 -14.24 -6.74
N LEU A 138 24.96 -14.06 -6.30
CA LEU A 138 24.36 -12.73 -6.10
C LEU A 138 25.13 -11.87 -5.10
N LEU A 139 25.60 -12.45 -3.99
CA LEU A 139 26.36 -11.73 -2.96
C LEU A 139 27.74 -11.25 -3.46
N HIS A 140 28.32 -11.94 -4.44
CA HIS A 140 29.63 -11.61 -5.01
C HIS A 140 29.57 -10.80 -6.31
N LEU A 141 28.39 -10.58 -6.87
CA LEU A 141 28.20 -9.82 -8.12
C LEU A 141 28.69 -8.36 -8.05
N PRO A 142 28.45 -7.60 -6.94
CA PRO A 142 28.90 -6.23 -6.87
C PRO A 142 30.44 -6.16 -6.76
N ASN A 143 31.06 -5.30 -7.59
CA ASN A 143 32.53 -5.14 -7.56
C ASN A 143 32.95 -4.29 -6.35
N PRO A 144 33.63 -4.89 -5.34
CA PRO A 144 34.01 -4.18 -4.10
C PRO A 144 35.10 -3.11 -4.29
N GLN A 145 35.79 -3.11 -5.42
CA GLN A 145 36.79 -2.09 -5.76
C GLN A 145 36.14 -0.76 -6.16
N LYS A 146 34.86 -0.77 -6.50
CA LYS A 146 34.08 0.44 -6.77
C LYS A 146 33.28 0.83 -5.54
N ARG A 147 33.26 2.13 -5.21
CA ARG A 147 32.54 2.65 -4.03
C ARG A 147 31.08 2.20 -3.94
N LEU A 148 30.35 2.23 -5.08
CA LEU A 148 28.97 1.77 -5.13
C LEU A 148 28.87 0.26 -5.00
N GLY A 149 29.78 -0.48 -5.66
CA GLY A 149 29.79 -1.95 -5.57
C GLY A 149 30.11 -2.43 -4.15
N PHE A 150 31.03 -1.79 -3.44
CA PHE A 150 31.29 -2.11 -2.03
C PHE A 150 30.04 -1.88 -1.16
N ARG A 151 29.37 -0.72 -1.33
CA ARG A 151 28.11 -0.44 -0.64
C ARG A 151 27.05 -1.52 -0.92
N ASP A 152 26.87 -1.85 -2.19
CA ASP A 152 25.84 -2.80 -2.62
C ASP A 152 26.14 -4.21 -2.08
N GLN A 153 27.40 -4.62 -2.06
CA GLN A 153 27.81 -5.90 -1.45
C GLN A 153 27.51 -5.95 0.05
N VAL A 154 27.83 -4.86 0.78
CA VAL A 154 27.53 -4.77 2.22
C VAL A 154 26.02 -4.87 2.46
N LEU A 155 25.21 -4.14 1.67
CA LEU A 155 23.75 -4.17 1.80
C LEU A 155 23.19 -5.58 1.53
N LEU A 156 23.63 -6.25 0.46
CA LEU A 156 23.17 -7.60 0.13
C LEU A 156 23.54 -8.60 1.22
N ASN A 157 24.77 -8.58 1.71
CA ASN A 157 25.21 -9.44 2.80
C ASN A 157 24.40 -9.19 4.08
N LEU A 158 24.16 -7.91 4.41
CA LEU A 158 23.35 -7.56 5.57
C LEU A 158 21.91 -8.04 5.45
N MET A 159 21.30 -7.88 4.28
CA MET A 159 19.95 -8.39 4.01
C MET A 159 19.89 -9.92 4.13
N TYR A 160 20.87 -10.62 3.58
CA TYR A 160 20.94 -12.07 3.65
C TYR A 160 21.12 -12.58 5.08
N ALA A 161 22.05 -11.99 5.81
CA ALA A 161 22.36 -12.41 7.20
C ALA A 161 21.24 -12.10 8.18
N SER A 162 20.52 -10.97 8.00
CA SER A 162 19.47 -10.53 8.93
C SER A 162 18.06 -10.94 8.53
N GLY A 163 17.83 -11.32 7.28
CA GLY A 163 16.48 -11.51 6.72
C GLY A 163 15.65 -10.22 6.66
N ALA A 164 16.27 -9.06 6.84
CA ALA A 164 15.60 -7.78 6.86
C ALA A 164 15.05 -7.39 5.47
N ARG A 165 13.92 -6.66 5.48
CA ARG A 165 13.37 -6.11 4.24
C ARG A 165 14.22 -4.96 3.74
N ALA A 166 14.22 -4.72 2.42
CA ALA A 166 14.98 -3.64 1.80
C ALA A 166 14.70 -2.27 2.45
N GLN A 167 13.46 -1.97 2.82
CA GLN A 167 13.12 -0.72 3.50
C GLN A 167 13.71 -0.63 4.91
N GLU A 168 13.73 -1.73 5.65
CA GLU A 168 14.30 -1.79 7.00
C GLU A 168 15.82 -1.50 6.97
N ILE A 169 16.51 -2.01 5.94
CA ILE A 169 17.93 -1.71 5.71
C ILE A 169 18.13 -0.24 5.29
N CYS A 170 17.26 0.32 4.44
CA CYS A 170 17.34 1.74 4.04
C CYS A 170 17.08 2.71 5.19
N ASP A 171 16.29 2.31 6.18
CA ASP A 171 15.94 3.13 7.33
C ASP A 171 16.98 3.09 8.46
N LEU A 172 18.02 2.23 8.36
CA LEU A 172 19.11 2.13 9.32
C LEU A 172 19.87 3.44 9.47
N LYS A 173 20.21 3.76 10.70
CA LYS A 173 21.02 4.91 11.09
C LYS A 173 22.29 4.44 11.79
N VAL A 174 23.31 5.27 11.80
CA VAL A 174 24.59 4.96 12.46
C VAL A 174 24.41 4.58 13.95
N ARG A 175 23.44 5.18 14.62
CA ARG A 175 23.10 4.87 16.02
C ARG A 175 22.53 3.47 16.24
N ASP A 176 22.04 2.81 15.20
CA ASP A 176 21.48 1.48 15.27
C ASP A 176 22.56 0.40 15.23
N PHE A 177 23.81 0.82 14.93
CA PHE A 177 25.01 0.00 14.99
C PHE A 177 25.84 0.37 16.21
N PHE A 178 26.09 -0.59 17.09
CA PHE A 178 26.81 -0.38 18.35
C PHE A 178 27.63 -1.61 18.77
N VAL A 179 28.56 -1.39 19.67
CA VAL A 179 29.42 -2.45 20.24
C VAL A 179 29.05 -2.66 21.69
N GLU A 180 28.70 -3.90 22.04
CA GLU A 180 28.42 -4.29 23.42
C GLU A 180 29.22 -5.54 23.76
N LYS A 181 29.98 -5.51 24.86
CA LYS A 181 30.81 -6.65 25.33
C LYS A 181 31.73 -7.23 24.23
N ASN A 182 32.34 -6.38 23.42
CA ASN A 182 33.17 -6.72 22.25
C ASN A 182 32.44 -7.42 21.10
N LEU A 183 31.11 -7.38 21.08
CA LEU A 183 30.29 -7.88 19.98
C LEU A 183 29.68 -6.69 19.20
N TYR A 184 29.75 -6.77 17.88
CA TYR A 184 29.09 -5.83 17.02
C TYR A 184 27.60 -6.19 16.93
N LYS A 185 26.74 -5.23 17.27
CA LYS A 185 25.29 -5.41 17.26
C LYS A 185 24.64 -4.41 16.32
N LEU A 186 23.60 -4.84 15.64
CA LEU A 186 22.76 -4.03 14.79
C LEU A 186 21.31 -4.21 15.21
N THR A 187 20.64 -3.09 15.48
CA THR A 187 19.19 -3.08 15.76
C THR A 187 18.43 -2.75 14.49
N ILE A 188 17.57 -3.68 14.03
CA ILE A 188 16.70 -3.49 12.88
C ILE A 188 15.26 -3.39 13.38
N THR A 189 14.61 -2.24 13.14
CA THR A 189 13.22 -2.02 13.53
C THR A 189 12.30 -2.42 12.38
N GLY A 190 11.57 -3.52 12.55
CA GLY A 190 10.58 -4.01 11.60
C GLY A 190 9.14 -3.60 11.96
N LEU A 191 8.17 -3.92 11.08
CA LEU A 191 6.74 -3.62 11.30
C LEU A 191 6.15 -4.36 12.52
N SER A 192 6.78 -5.42 13.00
CA SER A 192 6.26 -6.27 14.09
C SER A 192 7.28 -6.71 15.13
N LEU A 193 8.59 -6.50 14.94
CA LEU A 193 9.62 -7.00 15.86
C LEU A 193 10.91 -6.18 15.74
N ILE A 194 11.59 -6.00 16.87
CA ILE A 194 12.99 -5.55 16.91
C ILE A 194 13.84 -6.79 16.74
N HIS A 195 14.56 -6.92 15.64
CA HIS A 195 15.54 -7.97 15.44
C HIS A 195 16.92 -7.48 15.87
N ILE A 196 17.51 -8.19 16.81
CA ILE A 196 18.93 -8.03 17.15
C ILE A 196 19.62 -9.22 16.49
N SER A 197 20.42 -8.99 15.45
CA SER A 197 21.23 -10.03 14.87
C SER A 197 22.65 -9.99 15.47
N GLU A 198 23.07 -11.10 16.06
CA GLU A 198 24.46 -11.34 16.39
C GLU A 198 25.14 -11.90 15.13
N PRO A 199 26.35 -11.42 14.77
CA PRO A 199 27.11 -12.03 13.69
C PRO A 199 27.44 -13.48 14.08
N THR A 200 26.92 -14.43 13.33
CA THR A 200 27.33 -15.83 13.39
C THR A 200 28.82 -15.93 13.05
N ARG A 201 29.58 -16.61 13.87
CA ARG A 201 31.01 -16.92 13.68
C ARG A 201 31.22 -17.79 12.44
#